data_2bf86373f2b11dfeec337cad13dc12fa
#
_entry.id   2bf86373f2b11dfeec337cad13dc12fa
#
_cell.length_a   1.000
_cell.length_b   1.000
_cell.length_c   1.000
_cell.angle_alpha   90.00
_cell.angle_beta   90.00
_cell.angle_gamma   90.00
#
_symmetry.space_group_name_H-M   'P 1'
#
loop_
_entity.id
_entity.type
_entity.pdbx_description
1 polymer ?
#
loop_
_entity_poly.entity_id
_entity_poly.type
_entity_poly.pdbx_seq_one_letter_code
_entity_poly.pdbx_strand_id
1 'polypeptide(L)'
;EVFKRNAGLTDISSDAQLAVSGNAEYERKRVENGTQINLVRDLAKYINNPSNEYEVLPGNIGLSDDGLTTQIERYNELIFERKRLLRTSTESNPMIVNLDTSIRAMKANVQAAINGTLQGLLIVKADLDREASRFSRRISDAPGQERQYVSMARQKEIKAGLYLMLLQ
;
A
#
# COMPACT_ATOMS: atom_id res chain seq x y z
N GLU A 1 28.83 8.68 40.76
CA GLU A 1 28.91 9.38 39.43
C GLU A 1 29.09 8.41 38.24
N VAL A 2 29.87 7.33 38.41
CA VAL A 2 30.06 6.29 37.36
C VAL A 2 28.77 5.54 37.08
N PHE A 3 27.91 5.29 38.10
CA PHE A 3 26.63 4.59 37.93
C PHE A 3 25.59 5.41 37.15
N LYS A 4 25.53 6.74 37.35
CA LYS A 4 24.67 7.64 36.56
C LYS A 4 25.10 7.75 35.09
N ARG A 5 26.38 7.64 34.80
CA ARG A 5 26.91 7.66 33.45
C ARG A 5 26.57 6.38 32.67
N ASN A 6 26.56 5.22 33.35
CA ASN A 6 26.19 3.95 32.75
C ASN A 6 24.65 3.81 32.55
N ALA A 7 23.85 4.36 33.45
CA ALA A 7 22.39 4.40 33.30
C ALA A 7 21.95 5.30 32.14
N GLY A 8 22.60 6.47 31.94
CA GLY A 8 22.35 7.35 30.82
C GLY A 8 22.74 6.75 29.47
N LEU A 9 23.82 5.95 29.42
CA LEU A 9 24.27 5.24 28.23
C LEU A 9 23.34 4.10 27.82
N THR A 10 22.68 3.45 28.79
CA THR A 10 21.71 2.38 28.51
C THR A 10 20.39 2.95 27.96
N ASP A 11 19.93 4.10 28.43
CA ASP A 11 18.76 4.80 27.90
C ASP A 11 18.97 5.30 26.48
N ILE A 12 20.13 5.88 26.18
CA ILE A 12 20.46 6.38 24.85
C ILE A 12 20.55 5.25 23.81
N SER A 13 21.13 4.10 24.17
CA SER A 13 21.20 2.95 23.27
C SER A 13 19.83 2.32 23.04
N SER A 14 18.97 2.32 24.04
CA SER A 14 17.59 1.84 23.97
C SER A 14 16.71 2.72 23.08
N ASP A 15 16.81 4.05 23.26
CA ASP A 15 16.08 5.02 22.43
C ASP A 15 16.55 5.03 20.98
N ALA A 16 17.86 4.89 20.72
CA ALA A 16 18.40 4.77 19.38
C ALA A 16 17.94 3.47 18.68
N GLN A 17 17.89 2.36 19.40
CA GLN A 17 17.43 1.08 18.88
C GLN A 17 15.92 1.08 18.59
N LEU A 18 15.13 1.72 19.45
CA LEU A 18 13.70 1.97 19.23
C LEU A 18 13.46 2.90 18.03
N ALA A 19 14.28 3.91 17.84
CA ALA A 19 14.18 4.80 16.69
C ALA A 19 14.53 4.11 15.37
N VAL A 20 15.53 3.24 15.36
CA VAL A 20 15.94 2.46 14.16
C VAL A 20 14.88 1.42 13.81
N SER A 21 14.36 0.66 14.78
CA SER A 21 13.30 -0.32 14.55
C SER A 21 11.98 0.32 14.14
N GLY A 22 11.61 1.46 14.75
CA GLY A 22 10.45 2.25 14.37
C GLY A 22 10.54 2.77 12.92
N ASN A 23 11.71 3.29 12.53
CA ASN A 23 11.92 3.76 11.15
C ASN A 23 11.80 2.64 10.11
N ALA A 24 12.31 1.43 10.39
CA ALA A 24 12.20 0.28 9.49
C ALA A 24 10.73 -0.16 9.31
N GLU A 25 9.91 -0.11 10.37
CA GLU A 25 8.49 -0.41 10.28
C GLU A 25 7.72 0.62 9.44
N TYR A 26 8.02 1.91 9.63
CA TYR A 26 7.41 2.97 8.81
C TYR A 26 7.80 2.88 7.35
N GLU A 27 9.05 2.58 7.03
CA GLU A 27 9.49 2.36 5.65
C GLU A 27 8.76 1.17 5.01
N ARG A 28 8.58 0.09 5.72
CA ARG A 28 7.80 -1.06 5.23
C ARG A 28 6.35 -0.67 4.94
N LYS A 29 5.70 0.06 5.86
CA LYS A 29 4.32 0.56 5.66
C LYS A 29 4.22 1.52 4.47
N ARG A 30 5.24 2.36 4.24
CA ARG A 30 5.30 3.26 3.07
C ARG A 30 5.37 2.47 1.76
N VAL A 31 6.21 1.44 1.70
CA VAL A 31 6.33 0.57 0.52
C VAL A 31 5.02 -0.16 0.26
N GLU A 32 4.40 -0.76 1.28
CA GLU A 32 3.12 -1.44 1.18
C GLU A 32 2.00 -0.51 0.70
N ASN A 33 1.86 0.65 1.34
CA ASN A 33 0.88 1.67 0.93
C ASN A 33 1.15 2.18 -0.50
N GLY A 34 2.41 2.36 -0.89
CA GLY A 34 2.79 2.74 -2.24
C GLY A 34 2.40 1.67 -3.27
N THR A 35 2.54 0.40 -2.94
CA THR A 35 2.10 -0.72 -3.76
C THR A 35 0.58 -0.68 -3.96
N GLN A 36 -0.20 -0.51 -2.88
CA GLN A 36 -1.66 -0.40 -2.95
C GLN A 36 -2.10 0.78 -3.82
N ILE A 37 -1.46 1.95 -3.69
CA ILE A 37 -1.73 3.12 -4.54
C ILE A 37 -1.53 2.78 -6.02
N ASN A 38 -0.46 2.08 -6.37
CA ASN A 38 -0.17 1.72 -7.76
C ASN A 38 -1.20 0.72 -8.31
N LEU A 39 -1.56 -0.30 -7.53
CA LEU A 39 -2.60 -1.27 -7.90
C LEU A 39 -3.94 -0.59 -8.18
N VAL A 40 -4.38 0.30 -7.29
CA VAL A 40 -5.64 1.04 -7.44
C VAL A 40 -5.59 1.98 -8.65
N ARG A 41 -4.46 2.64 -8.93
CA ARG A 41 -4.27 3.49 -10.11
C ARG A 41 -4.31 2.69 -11.41
N ASP A 42 -3.71 1.51 -11.44
CA ASP A 42 -3.72 0.67 -12.63
C ASP A 42 -5.11 0.09 -12.89
N LEU A 43 -5.85 -0.26 -11.82
CA LEU A 43 -7.26 -0.62 -11.92
C LEU A 43 -8.11 0.54 -12.47
N ALA A 44 -7.85 1.78 -12.00
CA ALA A 44 -8.52 2.98 -12.51
C ALA A 44 -8.26 3.19 -14.01
N LYS A 45 -7.03 3.01 -14.47
CA LYS A 45 -6.69 3.07 -15.91
C LYS A 45 -7.42 2.00 -16.69
N TYR A 46 -7.47 0.77 -16.17
CA TYR A 46 -8.09 -0.36 -16.84
C TYR A 46 -9.60 -0.15 -17.05
N ILE A 47 -10.34 0.25 -16.00
CA ILE A 47 -11.80 0.46 -16.07
C ILE A 47 -12.18 1.66 -16.94
N ASN A 48 -11.29 2.66 -17.04
CA ASN A 48 -11.51 3.86 -17.83
C ASN A 48 -11.10 3.70 -19.31
N ASN A 49 -10.44 2.60 -19.67
CA ASN A 49 -10.07 2.34 -21.05
C ASN A 49 -11.32 1.91 -21.85
N PRO A 50 -11.71 2.63 -22.92
CA PRO A 50 -12.86 2.27 -23.76
C PRO A 50 -12.78 0.86 -24.35
N SER A 51 -11.56 0.38 -24.62
CA SER A 51 -11.35 -0.99 -25.16
C SER A 51 -11.74 -2.09 -24.17
N ASN A 52 -11.91 -1.77 -22.89
CA ASN A 52 -12.27 -2.71 -21.83
C ASN A 52 -13.74 -2.57 -21.38
N GLU A 53 -14.62 -1.97 -22.21
CA GLU A 53 -15.98 -1.60 -21.80
C GLU A 53 -16.79 -2.78 -21.26
N TYR A 54 -16.68 -3.96 -21.80
CA TYR A 54 -17.38 -5.15 -21.33
C TYR A 54 -16.41 -6.26 -20.93
N GLU A 55 -15.23 -5.86 -20.47
CA GLU A 55 -14.25 -6.81 -19.96
C GLU A 55 -14.29 -6.93 -18.43
N VAL A 56 -13.94 -8.11 -17.94
CA VAL A 56 -13.84 -8.39 -16.51
C VAL A 56 -12.68 -7.58 -15.90
N LEU A 57 -12.91 -7.05 -14.72
CA LEU A 57 -11.87 -6.43 -13.93
C LEU A 57 -11.04 -7.50 -13.21
N PRO A 58 -9.71 -7.30 -13.06
CA PRO A 58 -8.90 -8.21 -12.28
C PRO A 58 -9.35 -8.17 -10.80
N GLY A 59 -9.86 -9.28 -10.29
CA GLY A 59 -10.44 -9.37 -8.94
C GLY A 59 -9.43 -9.73 -7.85
N ASN A 60 -8.36 -10.45 -8.19
CA ASN A 60 -7.39 -10.92 -7.20
C ASN A 60 -6.01 -10.31 -7.46
N ILE A 61 -5.88 -9.00 -7.26
CA ILE A 61 -4.64 -8.26 -7.45
C ILE A 61 -3.97 -7.85 -6.13
N GLY A 62 -4.40 -8.41 -4.99
CA GLY A 62 -3.84 -8.10 -3.68
C GLY A 62 -4.27 -6.75 -3.11
N LEU A 63 -5.48 -6.30 -3.44
CA LEU A 63 -6.08 -5.13 -2.80
C LEU A 63 -6.42 -5.44 -1.35
N SER A 64 -6.13 -4.48 -0.47
CA SER A 64 -6.47 -4.56 0.96
C SER A 64 -7.86 -4.01 1.28
N ASP A 65 -8.62 -3.56 0.28
CA ASP A 65 -9.95 -2.99 0.43
C ASP A 65 -11.01 -4.01 0.02
N ASP A 66 -11.63 -4.66 1.02
CA ASP A 66 -12.69 -5.66 0.81
C ASP A 66 -13.94 -5.04 0.17
N GLY A 67 -14.22 -3.76 0.46
CA GLY A 67 -15.35 -3.04 -0.13
C GLY A 67 -15.19 -2.88 -1.64
N LEU A 68 -14.01 -2.44 -2.08
CA LEU A 68 -13.67 -2.33 -3.50
C LEU A 68 -13.66 -3.71 -4.18
N THR A 69 -13.09 -4.72 -3.53
CA THR A 69 -13.07 -6.10 -4.03
C THR A 69 -14.50 -6.63 -4.27
N THR A 70 -15.40 -6.44 -3.31
CA THR A 70 -16.81 -6.82 -3.44
C THR A 70 -17.52 -6.12 -4.61
N GLN A 71 -17.22 -4.84 -4.83
CA GLN A 71 -17.78 -4.08 -5.97
C GLN A 71 -17.28 -4.63 -7.31
N ILE A 72 -15.99 -4.99 -7.40
CA ILE A 72 -15.39 -5.61 -8.59
C ILE A 72 -16.04 -6.96 -8.89
N GLU A 73 -16.24 -7.79 -7.88
CA GLU A 73 -16.90 -9.11 -8.04
C GLU A 73 -18.30 -8.96 -8.61
N ARG A 74 -19.11 -8.06 -8.07
CA ARG A 74 -20.47 -7.78 -8.57
C ARG A 74 -20.48 -7.27 -10.00
N TYR A 75 -19.53 -6.39 -10.35
CA TYR A 75 -19.36 -5.93 -11.73
C TYR A 75 -19.02 -7.11 -12.64
N ASN A 76 -18.08 -7.96 -12.27
CA ASN A 76 -17.68 -9.12 -13.04
C ASN A 76 -18.81 -10.13 -13.24
N GLU A 77 -19.65 -10.36 -12.23
CA GLU A 77 -20.85 -11.20 -12.35
C GLU A 77 -21.78 -10.72 -13.47
N LEU A 78 -22.04 -9.40 -13.53
CA LEU A 78 -22.86 -8.81 -14.60
C LEU A 78 -22.21 -8.97 -15.98
N ILE A 79 -20.90 -8.82 -16.08
CA ILE A 79 -20.16 -9.05 -17.34
C ILE A 79 -20.25 -10.51 -17.78
N PHE A 80 -20.09 -11.47 -16.87
CA PHE A 80 -20.24 -12.89 -17.18
C PHE A 80 -21.67 -13.22 -17.63
N GLU A 81 -22.68 -12.65 -16.98
CA GLU A 81 -24.07 -12.83 -17.38
C GLU A 81 -24.33 -12.28 -18.79
N ARG A 82 -23.82 -11.07 -19.08
CA ARG A 82 -23.88 -10.51 -20.43
C ARG A 82 -23.27 -11.43 -21.49
N LYS A 83 -22.04 -11.88 -21.23
CA LYS A 83 -21.32 -12.79 -22.14
C LYS A 83 -22.08 -14.12 -22.33
N ARG A 84 -22.74 -14.60 -21.26
CA ARG A 84 -23.57 -15.82 -21.34
C ARG A 84 -24.80 -15.62 -22.23
N LEU A 85 -25.54 -14.52 -22.05
CA LEU A 85 -26.76 -14.23 -22.81
C LEU A 85 -26.45 -13.98 -24.30
N LEU A 86 -25.33 -13.34 -24.61
CA LEU A 86 -24.90 -13.09 -25.99
C LEU A 86 -24.56 -14.34 -26.78
N ARG A 87 -24.38 -15.51 -26.13
CA ARG A 87 -24.20 -16.78 -26.86
C ARG A 87 -25.47 -17.25 -27.61
N THR A 88 -26.65 -16.87 -27.12
CA THR A 88 -27.95 -17.31 -27.64
C THR A 88 -28.85 -16.16 -28.04
N SER A 89 -28.37 -14.92 -27.96
CA SER A 89 -29.17 -13.72 -28.20
C SER A 89 -28.33 -12.62 -28.87
N THR A 90 -28.99 -11.56 -29.31
CA THR A 90 -28.34 -10.39 -29.93
C THR A 90 -28.33 -9.21 -28.98
N GLU A 91 -27.47 -8.23 -29.23
CA GLU A 91 -27.35 -7.01 -28.41
C GLU A 91 -28.65 -6.20 -28.30
N SER A 92 -29.54 -6.33 -29.29
CA SER A 92 -30.87 -5.68 -29.29
C SER A 92 -31.91 -6.35 -28.40
N ASN A 93 -31.59 -7.50 -27.79
CA ASN A 93 -32.48 -8.17 -26.85
C ASN A 93 -32.74 -7.27 -25.61
N PRO A 94 -34.02 -7.02 -25.22
CA PRO A 94 -34.33 -6.16 -24.08
C PRO A 94 -33.65 -6.59 -22.78
N MET A 95 -33.41 -7.88 -22.57
CA MET A 95 -32.67 -8.38 -21.40
C MET A 95 -31.22 -7.91 -21.39
N ILE A 96 -30.55 -7.92 -22.56
CA ILE A 96 -29.18 -7.45 -22.71
C ILE A 96 -29.12 -5.93 -22.54
N VAL A 97 -30.06 -5.19 -23.12
CA VAL A 97 -30.14 -3.73 -22.96
C VAL A 97 -30.30 -3.32 -21.48
N ASN A 98 -31.15 -4.04 -20.74
CA ASN A 98 -31.32 -3.83 -19.30
C ASN A 98 -30.05 -4.18 -18.51
N LEU A 99 -29.38 -5.25 -18.89
CA LEU A 99 -28.13 -5.68 -18.28
C LEU A 99 -27.00 -4.67 -18.55
N ASP A 100 -26.91 -4.12 -19.76
CA ASP A 100 -25.96 -3.07 -20.13
C ASP A 100 -26.18 -1.79 -19.29
N THR A 101 -27.43 -1.48 -18.97
CA THR A 101 -27.77 -0.39 -18.06
C THR A 101 -27.27 -0.65 -16.64
N SER A 102 -27.45 -1.88 -16.15
CA SER A 102 -26.97 -2.31 -14.83
C SER A 102 -25.43 -2.32 -14.78
N ILE A 103 -24.76 -2.78 -15.83
CA ILE A 103 -23.29 -2.76 -15.95
C ILE A 103 -22.75 -1.34 -15.90
N ARG A 104 -23.39 -0.40 -16.63
CA ARG A 104 -22.98 1.02 -16.57
C ARG A 104 -23.13 1.62 -15.18
N ALA A 105 -24.24 1.34 -14.50
CA ALA A 105 -24.46 1.79 -13.15
C ALA A 105 -23.42 1.20 -12.18
N MET A 106 -23.14 -0.10 -12.27
CA MET A 106 -22.15 -0.77 -11.45
C MET A 106 -20.73 -0.27 -11.75
N LYS A 107 -20.40 0.01 -13.02
CA LYS A 107 -19.13 0.62 -13.42
C LYS A 107 -18.92 1.96 -12.70
N ALA A 108 -19.94 2.81 -12.65
CA ALA A 108 -19.88 4.09 -11.94
C ALA A 108 -19.64 3.88 -10.43
N ASN A 109 -20.27 2.88 -9.82
CA ASN A 109 -20.05 2.54 -8.41
C ASN A 109 -18.60 2.09 -8.16
N VAL A 110 -18.06 1.20 -9.01
CA VAL A 110 -16.66 0.75 -8.92
C VAL A 110 -15.70 1.93 -9.09
N GLN A 111 -15.95 2.83 -10.05
CA GLN A 111 -15.13 4.04 -10.25
C GLN A 111 -15.15 4.94 -9.00
N ALA A 112 -16.32 5.11 -8.37
CA ALA A 112 -16.44 5.88 -7.13
C ALA A 112 -15.68 5.21 -5.98
N ALA A 113 -15.78 3.88 -5.85
CA ALA A 113 -15.03 3.11 -4.85
C ALA A 113 -13.51 3.22 -5.07
N ILE A 114 -13.02 3.06 -6.31
CA ILE A 114 -11.62 3.25 -6.68
C ILE A 114 -11.12 4.63 -6.24
N ASN A 115 -11.88 5.69 -6.52
CA ASN A 115 -11.50 7.05 -6.14
C ASN A 115 -11.47 7.22 -4.62
N GLY A 116 -12.44 6.66 -3.90
CA GLY A 116 -12.48 6.69 -2.44
C GLY A 116 -11.28 5.98 -1.82
N THR A 117 -10.99 4.76 -2.26
CA THR A 117 -9.83 3.98 -1.82
C THR A 117 -8.52 4.71 -2.11
N LEU A 118 -8.38 5.29 -3.32
CA LEU A 118 -7.18 6.05 -3.68
C LEU A 118 -6.99 7.27 -2.77
N GLN A 119 -8.04 8.01 -2.48
CA GLN A 119 -7.98 9.15 -1.56
C GLN A 119 -7.57 8.70 -0.15
N GLY A 120 -8.15 7.62 0.37
CA GLY A 120 -7.77 7.05 1.67
C GLY A 120 -6.28 6.68 1.72
N LEU A 121 -5.78 5.98 0.70
CA LEU A 121 -4.37 5.59 0.60
C LEU A 121 -3.42 6.80 0.50
N LEU A 122 -3.84 7.88 -0.18
CA LEU A 122 -3.04 9.10 -0.27
C LEU A 122 -2.99 9.87 1.07
N ILE A 123 -4.04 9.83 1.87
CA ILE A 123 -4.04 10.37 3.24
C ILE A 123 -3.06 9.58 4.10
N VAL A 124 -3.16 8.24 4.08
CA VAL A 124 -2.21 7.38 4.81
C VAL A 124 -0.77 7.63 4.38
N LYS A 125 -0.54 7.80 3.06
CA LYS A 125 0.80 8.16 2.54
C LYS A 125 1.32 9.46 3.15
N ALA A 126 0.49 10.51 3.18
CA ALA A 126 0.88 11.81 3.73
C ALA A 126 1.20 11.73 5.24
N ASP A 127 0.49 10.88 5.98
CA ASP A 127 0.75 10.65 7.40
C ASP A 127 2.06 9.89 7.62
N LEU A 128 2.30 8.83 6.85
CA LEU A 128 3.55 8.07 6.89
C LEU A 128 4.76 8.94 6.52
N ASP A 129 4.64 9.81 5.51
CA ASP A 129 5.69 10.73 5.09
C ASP A 129 5.98 11.78 6.19
N ARG A 130 4.95 12.26 6.90
CA ARG A 130 5.12 13.17 8.05
C ARG A 130 5.86 12.50 9.22
N GLU A 131 5.47 11.28 9.56
CA GLU A 131 6.13 10.54 10.65
C GLU A 131 7.59 10.22 10.30
N ALA A 132 7.88 9.75 9.07
CA ALA A 132 9.24 9.52 8.62
C ALA A 132 10.10 10.80 8.71
N SER A 133 9.52 11.96 8.35
CA SER A 133 10.20 13.27 8.46
C SER A 133 10.47 13.67 9.91
N ARG A 134 9.56 13.36 10.85
CA ARG A 134 9.76 13.59 12.29
C ARG A 134 10.90 12.74 12.84
N PHE A 135 10.97 11.45 12.46
CA PHE A 135 12.07 10.57 12.86
C PHE A 135 13.41 11.06 12.31
N SER A 136 13.45 11.44 11.03
CA SER A 136 14.66 11.97 10.41
C SER A 136 15.17 13.23 11.11
N ARG A 137 14.28 14.17 11.50
CA ARG A 137 14.65 15.36 12.27
C ARG A 137 15.16 15.00 13.66
N ARG A 138 14.49 14.12 14.39
CA ARG A 138 14.96 13.65 15.70
C ARG A 138 16.37 13.08 15.65
N ILE A 139 16.67 12.30 14.61
CA ILE A 139 18.01 11.75 14.39
C ILE A 139 19.02 12.85 14.03
N SER A 140 18.60 13.86 13.26
CA SER A 140 19.51 14.96 12.85
C SER A 140 19.78 15.96 13.97
N ASP A 141 18.83 16.15 14.87
CA ASP A 141 18.93 17.09 16.01
C ASP A 141 19.59 16.44 17.23
N ALA A 142 19.83 15.14 17.20
CA ALA A 142 20.57 14.44 18.26
C ALA A 142 21.99 14.98 18.42
N PRO A 143 22.50 15.17 19.65
CA PRO A 143 23.88 15.61 19.89
C PRO A 143 24.90 14.73 19.16
N GLY A 144 26.05 15.33 18.80
CA GLY A 144 27.03 14.66 17.93
C GLY A 144 27.56 13.30 18.44
N GLN A 145 27.50 13.07 19.76
CA GLN A 145 27.83 11.76 20.37
C GLN A 145 26.79 10.68 20.04
N GLU A 146 25.51 11.03 19.97
CA GLU A 146 24.43 10.10 19.60
C GLU A 146 24.53 9.70 18.13
N ARG A 147 24.92 10.61 17.24
CA ARG A 147 25.18 10.30 15.82
C ARG A 147 26.31 9.30 15.64
N GLN A 148 27.36 9.38 16.44
CA GLN A 148 28.44 8.40 16.42
C GLN A 148 27.95 7.01 16.90
N TYR A 149 27.10 6.93 17.91
CA TYR A 149 26.53 5.67 18.40
C TYR A 149 25.60 5.04 17.39
N VAL A 150 24.72 5.80 16.75
CA VAL A 150 23.83 5.31 15.66
C VAL A 150 24.66 4.83 14.47
N SER A 151 25.73 5.54 14.12
CA SER A 151 26.66 5.13 13.06
C SER A 151 27.41 3.84 13.40
N MET A 152 27.88 3.70 14.63
CA MET A 152 28.57 2.48 15.11
C MET A 152 27.62 1.28 15.23
N ALA A 153 26.37 1.47 15.69
CA ALA A 153 25.36 0.42 15.74
C ALA A 153 25.05 -0.09 14.32
N ARG A 154 24.89 0.80 13.37
CA ARG A 154 24.67 0.46 11.95
C ARG A 154 25.86 -0.28 11.33
N GLN A 155 27.10 0.16 11.64
CA GLN A 155 28.30 -0.54 11.17
C GLN A 155 28.45 -1.94 11.79
N LYS A 156 28.05 -2.10 13.06
CA LYS A 156 28.10 -3.38 13.76
C LYS A 156 27.09 -4.38 13.17
N GLU A 157 25.89 -3.90 12.83
CA GLU A 157 24.85 -4.71 12.20
C GLU A 157 25.19 -5.14 10.78
N ILE A 158 25.78 -4.23 9.99
CA ILE A 158 26.31 -4.52 8.64
C ILE A 158 27.46 -5.55 8.73
N LYS A 159 28.39 -5.37 9.69
CA LYS A 159 29.48 -6.33 9.92
C LYS A 159 29.00 -7.69 10.37
N ALA A 160 28.00 -7.75 11.24
CA ALA A 160 27.39 -9.01 11.68
C ALA A 160 26.67 -9.74 10.53
N GLY A 161 25.97 -9.02 9.69
CA GLY A 161 25.33 -9.56 8.48
C GLY A 161 26.36 -10.09 7.46
N LEU A 162 27.44 -9.36 7.23
CA LEU A 162 28.56 -9.80 6.37
C LEU A 162 29.28 -11.04 6.95
N TYR A 163 29.45 -11.10 8.27
CA TYR A 163 30.08 -12.25 8.91
C TYR A 163 29.23 -13.53 8.77
N LEU A 164 27.92 -13.40 8.89
CA LEU A 164 26.98 -14.51 8.67
C LEU A 164 26.95 -14.97 7.20
N MET A 165 27.14 -14.05 6.25
CA MET A 165 27.21 -14.35 4.82
C MET A 165 28.52 -15.05 4.42
N LEU A 166 29.62 -14.80 5.14
CA LEU A 166 30.93 -15.43 4.91
C LEU A 166 31.08 -16.79 5.58
N LEU A 167 30.17 -17.15 6.48
CA LEU A 167 30.14 -18.45 7.19
C LEU A 167 29.23 -19.50 6.52
N GLN A 168 28.55 -19.15 5.42
CA GLN A 168 27.80 -20.05 4.53
C GLN A 168 28.61 -20.40 3.29
#